data_054fa627872167304bcf31079ed7834d
#
_entry.id   054fa627872167304bcf31079ed7834d
#
_cell.length_a   1.000
_cell.length_b   1.000
_cell.length_c   1.000
_cell.angle_alpha   90.00
_cell.angle_beta   90.00
_cell.angle_gamma   90.00
#
_symmetry.space_group_name_H-M   'P 1'
#
loop_
_entity.id
_entity.type
_entity.pdbx_description
1 polymer ?
#
loop_
_entity_poly.entity_id
_entity_poly.type
_entity_poly.pdbx_seq_one_letter_code
_entity_poly.pdbx_strand_id
1 'polypeptide(L)'
;MNIRKLVLIVVAVLAAGFLLIQLVPYGRAHDNPPVVAEPNWDSPQTRELAQRACFDCHSNETTWPWYASVAPVSWMVQHDVDEGRQHLNFSAWNQSRAEDGREEREGNEPEEMGEVVLNGEMPPAQFLLTHPEARLTDAEKAALADGLAATAGLSPSSAGADHDSDEHSD
;
A
#
# COMPACT_ATOMS: atom_id res chain seq x y z
N MET A 1 37.00 -32.06 7.43
CA MET A 1 37.04 -30.58 7.37
C MET A 1 36.71 -30.03 8.76
N ASN A 2 37.51 -29.12 9.30
CA ASN A 2 37.31 -28.62 10.67
C ASN A 2 36.07 -27.71 10.64
N ILE A 3 35.14 -27.84 11.60
CA ILE A 3 33.88 -27.08 11.67
C ILE A 3 34.10 -25.56 11.54
N ARG A 4 35.17 -25.04 12.14
CA ARG A 4 35.52 -23.62 12.02
C ARG A 4 35.79 -23.19 10.57
N LYS A 5 36.49 -24.04 9.78
CA LYS A 5 36.75 -23.75 8.38
C LYS A 5 35.44 -23.79 7.56
N LEU A 6 34.57 -24.75 7.84
CA LEU A 6 33.26 -24.85 7.20
C LEU A 6 32.43 -23.60 7.44
N VAL A 7 32.34 -23.14 8.71
CA VAL A 7 31.60 -21.93 9.09
C VAL A 7 32.16 -20.70 8.37
N LEU A 8 33.48 -20.54 8.35
CA LEU A 8 34.12 -19.42 7.65
C LEU A 8 33.84 -19.41 6.14
N ILE A 9 33.84 -20.57 5.50
CA ILE A 9 33.50 -20.69 4.07
C ILE A 9 32.05 -20.31 3.84
N VAL A 10 31.12 -20.81 4.67
CA VAL A 10 29.69 -20.49 4.53
C VAL A 10 29.48 -18.98 4.70
N VAL A 11 30.06 -18.38 5.73
CA VAL A 11 29.96 -16.93 5.97
C VAL A 11 30.54 -16.12 4.78
N ALA A 12 31.71 -16.55 4.25
CA ALA A 12 32.31 -15.88 3.11
C ALA A 12 31.43 -15.97 1.85
N VAL A 13 30.83 -17.14 1.58
CA VAL A 13 29.91 -17.33 0.46
C VAL A 13 28.65 -16.49 0.61
N LEU A 14 28.06 -16.45 1.79
CA LEU A 14 26.88 -15.59 2.06
C LEU A 14 27.21 -14.11 1.93
N ALA A 15 28.36 -13.67 2.44
CA ALA A 15 28.81 -12.28 2.30
C ALA A 15 29.08 -11.93 0.84
N ALA A 16 29.74 -12.80 0.07
CA ALA A 16 29.97 -12.59 -1.36
C ALA A 16 28.62 -12.55 -2.12
N GLY A 17 27.71 -13.46 -1.84
CA GLY A 17 26.37 -13.47 -2.43
C GLY A 17 25.60 -12.18 -2.12
N PHE A 18 25.62 -11.73 -0.85
CA PHE A 18 25.01 -10.47 -0.44
C PHE A 18 25.61 -9.26 -1.17
N LEU A 19 26.92 -9.21 -1.33
CA LEU A 19 27.57 -8.13 -2.07
C LEU A 19 27.24 -8.17 -3.57
N LEU A 20 27.12 -9.36 -4.15
CA LEU A 20 26.76 -9.51 -5.57
C LEU A 20 25.33 -9.03 -5.86
N ILE A 21 24.36 -9.34 -4.99
CA ILE A 21 22.99 -8.85 -5.20
C ILE A 21 22.88 -7.32 -5.11
N GLN A 22 23.84 -6.64 -4.41
CA GLN A 22 23.87 -5.19 -4.41
C GLN A 22 24.22 -4.58 -5.78
N LEU A 23 24.71 -5.34 -6.74
CA LEU A 23 24.99 -4.85 -8.09
C LEU A 23 23.74 -4.73 -8.98
N VAL A 24 22.64 -5.34 -8.57
CA VAL A 24 21.34 -5.22 -9.26
C VAL A 24 20.74 -3.86 -8.97
N PRO A 25 20.49 -3.00 -9.99
CA PRO A 25 20.06 -1.61 -9.78
C PRO A 25 18.58 -1.46 -9.42
N TYR A 26 17.75 -2.51 -9.57
CA TYR A 26 16.32 -2.46 -9.28
C TYR A 26 16.05 -2.03 -7.83
N GLY A 27 15.09 -1.15 -7.64
CA GLY A 27 14.69 -0.64 -6.34
C GLY A 27 15.61 0.44 -5.74
N ARG A 28 16.46 1.08 -6.55
CA ARG A 28 17.40 2.13 -6.08
C ARG A 28 17.14 3.51 -6.63
N ALA A 29 16.28 3.62 -7.64
CA ALA A 29 15.98 4.90 -8.27
C ALA A 29 15.23 5.84 -7.33
N HIS A 30 14.33 5.29 -6.50
CA HIS A 30 13.50 6.05 -5.55
C HIS A 30 12.75 7.19 -6.23
N ASP A 31 12.14 6.88 -7.40
CA ASP A 31 11.50 7.90 -8.22
C ASP A 31 10.17 8.34 -7.59
N ASN A 32 10.04 9.66 -7.45
CA ASN A 32 8.78 10.32 -7.12
C ASN A 32 8.39 11.23 -8.29
N PRO A 33 7.58 10.75 -9.24
CA PRO A 33 7.08 11.56 -10.33
C PRO A 33 6.29 12.77 -9.82
N PRO A 34 6.12 13.83 -10.62
CA PRO A 34 5.30 14.97 -10.20
C PRO A 34 3.87 14.57 -9.84
N VAL A 35 3.29 15.23 -8.85
CA VAL A 35 1.86 15.14 -8.56
C VAL A 35 1.10 15.81 -9.70
N VAL A 36 0.23 15.08 -10.38
CA VAL A 36 -0.56 15.57 -11.51
C VAL A 36 -1.91 16.10 -11.04
N ALA A 37 -2.63 15.29 -10.26
CA ALA A 37 -3.90 15.66 -9.68
C ALA A 37 -4.19 14.76 -8.47
N GLU A 38 -4.42 15.35 -7.31
CA GLU A 38 -5.02 14.66 -6.18
C GLU A 38 -6.55 14.57 -6.33
N PRO A 39 -7.23 13.64 -5.65
CA PRO A 39 -8.69 13.65 -5.57
C PRO A 39 -9.20 14.92 -4.86
N ASN A 40 -10.43 15.29 -5.14
CA ASN A 40 -11.14 16.28 -4.32
C ASN A 40 -11.56 15.59 -3.02
N TRP A 41 -10.66 15.57 -2.05
CA TRP A 41 -10.90 14.95 -0.75
C TRP A 41 -12.18 15.48 -0.10
N ASP A 42 -13.00 14.55 0.43
CA ASP A 42 -14.23 14.93 1.16
C ASP A 42 -13.91 15.79 2.39
N SER A 43 -12.78 15.48 3.03
CA SER A 43 -12.32 16.19 4.22
C SER A 43 -10.79 16.23 4.34
N PRO A 44 -10.22 17.21 5.06
CA PRO A 44 -8.80 17.21 5.40
C PRO A 44 -8.39 15.99 6.25
N GLN A 45 -9.30 15.46 7.06
CA GLN A 45 -9.06 14.28 7.89
C GLN A 45 -8.84 13.04 7.03
N THR A 46 -9.66 12.82 6.02
CA THR A 46 -9.50 11.68 5.09
C THR A 46 -8.15 11.73 4.40
N ARG A 47 -7.76 12.93 3.90
CA ARG A 47 -6.43 13.10 3.30
C ARG A 47 -5.31 12.79 4.27
N GLU A 48 -5.39 13.25 5.52
CA GLU A 48 -4.37 12.98 6.55
C GLU A 48 -4.26 11.49 6.86
N LEU A 49 -5.38 10.78 7.00
CA LEU A 49 -5.40 9.35 7.21
C LEU A 49 -4.81 8.59 6.02
N ALA A 50 -5.19 8.96 4.80
CA ALA A 50 -4.64 8.39 3.58
C ALA A 50 -3.14 8.66 3.44
N GLN A 51 -2.69 9.88 3.74
CA GLN A 51 -1.28 10.25 3.72
C GLN A 51 -0.46 9.41 4.70
N ARG A 52 -1.01 9.15 5.88
CA ARG A 52 -0.34 8.39 6.93
C ARG A 52 -0.26 6.88 6.64
N ALA A 53 -1.27 6.33 5.97
CA ALA A 53 -1.43 4.89 5.83
C ALA A 53 -1.23 4.37 4.39
N CYS A 54 -1.38 5.21 3.37
CA CYS A 54 -1.47 4.75 1.98
C CYS A 54 -0.44 5.40 1.05
N PHE A 55 -0.06 6.67 1.28
CA PHE A 55 0.70 7.46 0.32
C PHE A 55 2.06 6.87 -0.05
N ASP A 56 2.74 6.19 0.87
CA ASP A 56 4.06 5.63 0.57
C ASP A 56 4.03 4.63 -0.59
N CYS A 57 2.93 3.87 -0.77
CA CYS A 57 2.77 2.96 -1.90
C CYS A 57 1.81 3.51 -2.97
N HIS A 58 0.83 4.32 -2.60
CA HIS A 58 -0.26 4.75 -3.47
C HIS A 58 -0.20 6.24 -3.86
N SER A 59 1.00 6.84 -3.87
CA SER A 59 1.20 8.20 -4.37
C SER A 59 2.58 8.40 -5.00
N ASN A 60 2.79 9.56 -5.61
CA ASN A 60 4.10 10.00 -6.09
C ASN A 60 4.91 10.71 -5.00
N GLU A 61 4.51 10.59 -3.73
CA GLU A 61 5.11 11.27 -2.59
C GLU A 61 5.67 10.26 -1.56
N THR A 62 6.18 9.11 -2.05
CA THR A 62 6.79 8.07 -1.23
C THR A 62 7.94 8.60 -0.39
N THR A 63 7.90 8.35 0.92
CA THR A 63 9.02 8.59 1.82
C THR A 63 9.95 7.38 1.84
N TRP A 64 10.96 7.37 0.96
CA TRP A 64 11.86 6.25 0.81
C TRP A 64 12.72 6.02 2.06
N PRO A 65 12.57 4.89 2.77
CA PRO A 65 13.39 4.61 3.94
C PRO A 65 14.81 4.18 3.53
N TRP A 66 15.78 4.31 4.43
CA TRP A 66 17.18 3.96 4.13
C TRP A 66 17.36 2.51 3.67
N TYR A 67 16.56 1.58 4.19
CA TYR A 67 16.66 0.17 3.82
C TYR A 67 16.12 -0.12 2.39
N ALA A 68 15.36 0.79 1.82
CA ALA A 68 14.97 0.72 0.40
C ALA A 68 16.17 0.85 -0.56
N SER A 69 17.38 1.14 -0.05
CA SER A 69 18.61 1.14 -0.83
C SER A 69 19.41 -0.17 -0.75
N VAL A 70 18.95 -1.15 0.06
CA VAL A 70 19.70 -2.37 0.37
C VAL A 70 18.94 -3.60 -0.14
N ALA A 71 19.51 -4.30 -1.13
CA ALA A 71 18.93 -5.54 -1.63
C ALA A 71 19.06 -6.69 -0.59
N PRO A 72 18.07 -7.59 -0.49
CA PRO A 72 16.89 -7.73 -1.33
C PRO A 72 15.70 -6.85 -0.90
N VAL A 73 15.77 -6.14 0.23
CA VAL A 73 14.65 -5.34 0.75
C VAL A 73 14.28 -4.20 -0.21
N SER A 74 15.26 -3.59 -0.87
CA SER A 74 15.01 -2.57 -1.90
C SER A 74 14.11 -3.07 -3.03
N TRP A 75 14.23 -4.34 -3.40
CA TRP A 75 13.41 -4.94 -4.46
C TRP A 75 11.96 -5.10 -4.02
N MET A 76 11.74 -5.49 -2.77
CA MET A 76 10.41 -5.65 -2.20
C MET A 76 9.71 -4.28 -2.08
N VAL A 77 10.40 -3.28 -1.52
CA VAL A 77 9.83 -1.94 -1.36
C VAL A 77 9.49 -1.31 -2.73
N GLN A 78 10.39 -1.44 -3.71
CA GLN A 78 10.12 -0.92 -5.06
C GLN A 78 8.93 -1.63 -5.72
N HIS A 79 8.85 -2.95 -5.57
CA HIS A 79 7.74 -3.74 -6.09
C HIS A 79 6.41 -3.30 -5.48
N ASP A 80 6.34 -3.15 -4.16
CA ASP A 80 5.13 -2.71 -3.45
C ASP A 80 4.69 -1.30 -3.89
N VAL A 81 5.65 -0.39 -4.13
CA VAL A 81 5.35 0.96 -4.66
C VAL A 81 4.89 0.91 -6.11
N ASP A 82 5.53 0.10 -6.96
CA ASP A 82 5.15 -0.04 -8.36
C ASP A 82 3.74 -0.63 -8.48
N GLU A 83 3.42 -1.68 -7.73
CA GLU A 83 2.09 -2.27 -7.69
C GLU A 83 1.06 -1.32 -7.08
N GLY A 84 1.38 -0.70 -5.96
CA GLY A 84 0.49 0.26 -5.31
C GLY A 84 0.07 1.38 -6.25
N ARG A 85 1.03 1.99 -6.96
CA ARG A 85 0.75 3.05 -7.96
C ARG A 85 -0.01 2.56 -9.17
N GLN A 86 0.15 1.30 -9.56
CA GLN A 86 -0.60 0.71 -10.68
C GLN A 86 -2.07 0.46 -10.32
N HIS A 87 -2.33 0.02 -9.09
CA HIS A 87 -3.70 -0.23 -8.63
C HIS A 87 -4.42 1.06 -8.26
N LEU A 88 -3.78 1.95 -7.56
CA LEU A 88 -4.35 3.22 -7.11
C LEU A 88 -3.23 4.24 -6.95
N ASN A 89 -3.37 5.43 -7.55
CA ASN A 89 -2.42 6.52 -7.37
C ASN A 89 -3.11 7.83 -7.04
N PHE A 90 -3.05 8.24 -5.79
CA PHE A 90 -3.63 9.51 -5.32
C PHE A 90 -2.98 10.73 -5.95
N SER A 91 -1.75 10.62 -6.45
CA SER A 91 -1.07 11.73 -7.15
C SER A 91 -1.43 11.83 -8.64
N ALA A 92 -2.17 10.85 -9.18
CA ALA A 92 -2.60 10.79 -10.56
C ALA A 92 -4.07 10.32 -10.68
N TRP A 93 -4.92 10.76 -9.75
CA TRP A 93 -6.28 10.30 -9.53
C TRP A 93 -7.14 10.23 -10.79
N ASN A 94 -7.12 11.28 -11.62
CA ASN A 94 -7.92 11.32 -12.83
C ASN A 94 -7.37 10.41 -13.94
N GLN A 95 -6.08 10.12 -13.96
CA GLN A 95 -5.44 9.24 -14.93
C GLN A 95 -5.68 7.78 -14.59
N SER A 96 -5.59 7.41 -13.31
CA SER A 96 -5.91 6.07 -12.83
C SER A 96 -7.34 5.66 -13.16
N ARG A 97 -8.28 6.61 -13.21
CA ARG A 97 -9.68 6.39 -13.56
C ARG A 97 -10.00 6.52 -15.06
N ALA A 98 -9.21 7.26 -15.82
CA ALA A 98 -9.48 7.54 -17.24
C ALA A 98 -8.85 6.50 -18.19
N GLU A 99 -7.81 5.80 -17.76
CA GLU A 99 -7.20 4.71 -18.55
C GLU A 99 -8.01 3.41 -18.50
N ASP A 100 -9.03 3.34 -17.67
CA ASP A 100 -9.94 2.21 -17.50
C ASP A 100 -11.08 2.14 -18.53
N GLY A 101 -10.80 2.48 -19.78
CA GLY A 101 -11.48 1.84 -20.91
C GLY A 101 -11.08 0.36 -21.06
N ARG A 102 -10.32 -0.18 -20.11
CA ARG A 102 -10.00 -1.60 -19.94
C ARG A 102 -10.91 -2.19 -18.87
N GLU A 103 -11.58 -3.26 -19.31
CA GLU A 103 -12.35 -4.19 -18.50
C GLU A 103 -11.90 -4.22 -17.02
N GLU A 104 -12.86 -3.95 -16.14
CA GLU A 104 -12.91 -4.15 -14.69
C GLU A 104 -11.63 -4.77 -14.09
N ARG A 105 -10.67 -3.93 -13.67
CA ARG A 105 -9.60 -4.38 -12.78
C ARG A 105 -10.19 -4.43 -11.40
N GLU A 106 -10.31 -5.64 -10.86
CA GLU A 106 -10.46 -5.86 -9.42
C GLU A 106 -9.43 -4.96 -8.71
N GLY A 107 -9.84 -4.14 -7.77
CA GLY A 107 -8.97 -3.27 -6.96
C GLY A 107 -9.14 -1.76 -7.16
N ASN A 108 -9.85 -1.30 -8.18
CA ASN A 108 -10.08 0.13 -8.44
C ASN A 108 -11.51 0.60 -8.15
N GLU A 109 -12.38 -0.30 -7.70
CA GLU A 109 -13.72 0.10 -7.29
C GLU A 109 -13.63 0.90 -6.00
N PRO A 110 -14.24 2.10 -5.95
CA PRO A 110 -14.22 2.92 -4.74
C PRO A 110 -14.74 2.23 -3.48
N GLU A 111 -15.63 1.27 -3.64
CA GLU A 111 -16.18 0.44 -2.56
C GLU A 111 -15.10 -0.48 -2.01
N GLU A 112 -14.26 -1.06 -2.84
CA GLU A 112 -13.19 -1.96 -2.47
C GLU A 112 -12.09 -1.26 -1.66
N MET A 113 -11.77 0.02 -1.95
CA MET A 113 -10.80 0.79 -1.17
C MET A 113 -11.15 0.86 0.31
N GLY A 114 -12.44 1.06 0.63
CA GLY A 114 -12.93 1.07 2.01
C GLY A 114 -12.87 -0.32 2.64
N GLU A 115 -13.24 -1.35 1.89
CA GLU A 115 -13.30 -2.73 2.36
C GLU A 115 -11.93 -3.26 2.76
N VAL A 116 -10.90 -3.09 1.94
CA VAL A 116 -9.52 -3.56 2.23
C VAL A 116 -8.93 -2.87 3.47
N VAL A 117 -9.34 -1.63 3.76
CA VAL A 117 -8.96 -0.92 4.99
C VAL A 117 -9.68 -1.51 6.21
N LEU A 118 -10.98 -1.74 6.12
CA LEU A 118 -11.80 -2.29 7.21
C LEU A 118 -11.38 -3.72 7.55
N ASN A 119 -11.11 -4.54 6.54
CA ASN A 119 -10.67 -5.93 6.70
C ASN A 119 -9.22 -6.04 7.18
N GLY A 120 -8.46 -4.92 7.15
CA GLY A 120 -7.06 -4.87 7.59
C GLY A 120 -6.09 -5.50 6.59
N GLU A 121 -6.47 -5.63 5.34
CA GLU A 121 -5.58 -6.01 4.23
C GLU A 121 -4.64 -4.85 3.88
N MET A 122 -5.13 -3.61 4.01
CA MET A 122 -4.36 -2.38 3.88
C MET A 122 -4.39 -1.55 5.18
N PRO A 123 -3.25 -1.01 5.61
CA PRO A 123 -1.88 -1.25 5.09
C PRO A 123 -1.37 -2.67 5.37
N PRO A 124 -0.47 -3.22 4.52
CA PRO A 124 0.06 -4.57 4.70
C PRO A 124 0.81 -4.74 6.04
N ALA A 125 0.73 -5.92 6.64
CA ALA A 125 1.31 -6.17 7.96
C ALA A 125 2.84 -5.94 8.01
N GLN A 126 3.57 -6.25 6.93
CA GLN A 126 5.01 -5.98 6.83
C GLN A 126 5.33 -4.49 6.84
N PHE A 127 4.51 -3.65 6.21
CA PHE A 127 4.65 -2.19 6.23
C PHE A 127 4.49 -1.64 7.65
N LEU A 128 3.51 -2.13 8.40
CA LEU A 128 3.23 -1.70 9.77
C LEU A 128 4.35 -2.04 10.78
N LEU A 129 5.30 -2.92 10.43
CA LEU A 129 6.45 -3.22 11.29
C LEU A 129 7.41 -2.03 11.39
N THR A 130 7.55 -1.28 10.31
CA THR A 130 8.48 -0.16 10.20
C THR A 130 7.78 1.21 10.22
N HIS A 131 6.45 1.24 10.08
CA HIS A 131 5.61 2.45 10.05
C HIS A 131 4.51 2.37 11.13
N PRO A 132 4.87 2.52 12.41
CA PRO A 132 3.89 2.43 13.51
C PRO A 132 2.81 3.53 13.43
N GLU A 133 3.10 4.66 12.79
CA GLU A 133 2.17 5.76 12.52
C GLU A 133 1.03 5.37 11.57
N ALA A 134 1.26 4.41 10.69
CA ALA A 134 0.26 3.89 9.76
C ALA A 134 -0.74 2.92 10.41
N ARG A 135 -0.55 2.57 11.68
CA ARG A 135 -1.49 1.75 12.43
C ARG A 135 -2.72 2.57 12.79
N LEU A 136 -3.77 2.36 12.02
CA LEU A 136 -5.05 3.00 12.26
C LEU A 136 -5.83 2.25 13.36
N THR A 137 -6.49 3.01 14.22
CA THR A 137 -7.52 2.49 15.13
C THR A 137 -8.77 2.10 14.34
N ASP A 138 -9.66 1.29 14.91
CA ASP A 138 -10.90 0.90 14.23
C ASP A 138 -11.77 2.11 13.87
N ALA A 139 -11.78 3.15 14.71
CA ALA A 139 -12.47 4.40 14.41
C ALA A 139 -11.83 5.16 13.23
N GLU A 140 -10.48 5.17 13.13
CA GLU A 140 -9.77 5.79 12.01
C GLU A 140 -9.95 4.99 10.71
N LYS A 141 -10.00 3.66 10.78
CA LYS A 141 -10.29 2.81 9.61
C LYS A 141 -11.69 3.10 9.08
N ALA A 142 -12.70 3.15 9.96
CA ALA A 142 -14.05 3.49 9.56
C ALA A 142 -14.12 4.89 8.94
N ALA A 143 -13.51 5.89 9.60
CA ALA A 143 -13.47 7.26 9.07
C ALA A 143 -12.75 7.35 7.71
N LEU A 144 -11.66 6.60 7.52
CA LEU A 144 -10.94 6.55 6.23
C LEU A 144 -11.78 5.87 5.16
N ALA A 145 -12.42 4.75 5.46
CA ALA A 145 -13.27 4.03 4.50
C ALA A 145 -14.46 4.89 4.03
N ASP A 146 -15.17 5.52 4.96
CA ASP A 146 -16.28 6.43 4.65
C ASP A 146 -15.79 7.65 3.83
N GLY A 147 -14.66 8.23 4.22
CA GLY A 147 -14.06 9.37 3.54
C GLY A 147 -13.56 9.04 2.13
N LEU A 148 -12.99 7.86 1.91
CA LEU A 148 -12.59 7.39 0.58
C LEU A 148 -13.81 7.18 -0.32
N ALA A 149 -14.87 6.57 0.19
CA ALA A 149 -16.13 6.41 -0.54
C ALA A 149 -16.73 7.78 -0.94
N ALA A 150 -16.79 8.73 -0.01
CA ALA A 150 -17.27 10.09 -0.28
C ALA A 150 -16.37 10.82 -1.29
N THR A 151 -15.04 10.71 -1.17
CA THR A 151 -14.06 11.28 -2.10
C THR A 151 -14.24 10.73 -3.52
N ALA A 152 -14.59 9.45 -3.64
CA ALA A 152 -14.84 8.80 -4.92
C ALA A 152 -16.23 9.13 -5.51
N GLY A 153 -17.08 9.87 -4.78
CA GLY A 153 -18.41 10.26 -5.21
C GLY A 153 -19.48 9.20 -4.95
N LEU A 154 -19.18 8.23 -4.11
CA LEU A 154 -20.18 7.28 -3.59
C LEU A 154 -20.91 7.93 -2.42
N SER A 155 -22.23 7.75 -2.35
CA SER A 155 -22.97 8.07 -1.12
C SER A 155 -22.46 7.16 0.00
N PRO A 156 -22.35 7.63 1.25
CA PRO A 156 -21.95 6.75 2.34
C PRO A 156 -22.92 5.58 2.38
N SER A 157 -22.43 4.43 1.92
CA SER A 157 -23.22 3.21 1.77
C SER A 157 -23.27 2.49 3.11
N SER A 158 -24.44 2.21 3.60
CA SER A 158 -24.97 0.87 3.95
C SER A 158 -23.98 -0.26 4.26
N ALA A 159 -22.73 0.02 4.59
CA ALA A 159 -21.76 -0.97 5.07
C ALA A 159 -22.10 -1.43 6.51
N GLY A 160 -23.37 -1.82 6.77
CA GLY A 160 -23.78 -2.25 8.09
C GLY A 160 -25.23 -2.70 8.23
N ALA A 161 -25.95 -3.00 7.14
CA ALA A 161 -27.39 -3.27 7.22
C ALA A 161 -27.88 -4.56 6.56
N ASP A 162 -27.04 -5.57 6.38
CA ASP A 162 -27.51 -6.88 5.91
C ASP A 162 -26.98 -8.04 6.75
N HIS A 163 -27.27 -7.99 8.06
CA HIS A 163 -27.25 -9.20 8.87
C HIS A 163 -28.26 -9.06 10.01
N ASP A 164 -29.51 -9.32 9.71
CA ASP A 164 -30.50 -9.96 10.57
C ASP A 164 -31.89 -9.76 9.99
N SER A 165 -32.45 -10.79 9.40
CA SER A 165 -33.85 -11.16 9.50
C SER A 165 -34.19 -12.37 8.62
N ASP A 166 -33.65 -13.53 8.99
CA ASP A 166 -34.34 -14.78 8.76
C ASP A 166 -34.98 -15.20 10.09
N GLU A 167 -36.07 -14.52 10.45
CA GLU A 167 -36.98 -15.08 11.41
C GLU A 167 -37.94 -16.03 10.70
N HIS A 168 -37.76 -17.29 11.00
CA HIS A 168 -38.73 -18.35 10.84
C HIS A 168 -40.07 -17.94 11.41
N SER A 169 -41.12 -18.06 10.61
CA SER A 169 -42.48 -18.21 11.07
C SER A 169 -43.16 -19.34 10.32
N ASP A 170 -43.43 -20.41 11.08
CA ASP A 170 -44.42 -21.50 10.95
C ASP A 170 -45.18 -21.65 9.61
#